data_308ed1b1e31a58c034d0fa2608aeec95
#
_entry.id   308ed1b1e31a58c034d0fa2608aeec95
#
_cell.length_a   1.000
_cell.length_b   1.000
_cell.length_c   1.000
_cell.angle_alpha   90.00
_cell.angle_beta   90.00
_cell.angle_gamma   90.00
#
_symmetry.space_group_name_H-M   'P 1'
#
loop_
_entity.id
_entity.type
_entity.pdbx_description
1 polymer ?
#
loop_
_entity_poly.entity_id
_entity_poly.type
_entity_poly.pdbx_seq_one_letter_code
_entity_poly.pdbx_strand_id
1 'polypeptide(L)'
;MILSNLLLAALPLLLVPLNINTSIKNFDSNHSLNNYLLDNNTSSFLVSEKGEIIIDEEFKIKNSFKPKSVAFTNLLQHGFVQNRSQEDVASIQKSFVSVLIGIAQQKGLIDINNPVSLYIGKWTQLEEKKEDLITVRNLLTMTSGLDASLNYLSDPGSEWFYNSRAYSYLIDVLEKSSGIQVNDLSSEWLFKELEMQETFWKERRKGVMGFPKDSSKYGLVTTAKDLLKFGEFILNGGEVGTNHIISDIDFFDDSFSKSQDLNEAYGYLWWLNNTTSFMTWDKDLSSGNLFPKAPEETILALGWGNRIL
;
A
#
# COMPACT_ATOMS: atom_id res chain seq x y z
N MET A 1 -6.04 32.06 -4.86
CA MET A 1 -6.20 31.68 -6.29
C MET A 1 -4.83 31.36 -6.83
N ILE A 2 -4.63 30.23 -7.48
CA ILE A 2 -3.39 29.67 -8.03
C ILE A 2 -2.61 28.84 -7.01
N LEU A 3 -2.98 27.55 -6.90
CA LEU A 3 -2.13 26.38 -6.62
C LEU A 3 -2.97 25.09 -6.71
N SER A 4 -3.67 24.95 -7.81
CA SER A 4 -4.42 23.75 -8.16
C SER A 4 -4.06 23.34 -9.59
N ASN A 5 -2.84 22.93 -9.82
CA ASN A 5 -2.44 22.23 -11.05
C ASN A 5 -1.07 21.57 -10.83
N LEU A 6 -0.99 20.67 -9.86
CA LEU A 6 -0.05 19.56 -9.98
C LEU A 6 -0.80 18.46 -10.70
N LEU A 7 -0.96 18.65 -12.00
CA LEU A 7 -1.31 17.58 -12.91
C LEU A 7 -0.32 16.43 -12.68
N LEU A 8 -0.77 15.38 -12.01
CA LEU A 8 -0.24 14.05 -12.26
C LEU A 8 -0.65 13.72 -13.70
N ALA A 9 0.23 14.03 -14.65
CA ALA A 9 0.13 13.40 -15.94
C ALA A 9 0.18 11.89 -15.66
N ALA A 10 -0.96 11.23 -15.80
CA ALA A 10 -1.02 9.80 -16.02
C ALA A 10 -0.17 9.55 -17.26
N LEU A 11 1.10 9.20 -17.07
CA LEU A 11 1.87 8.63 -18.13
C LEU A 11 1.12 7.35 -18.54
N PRO A 12 0.79 7.19 -19.81
CA PRO A 12 0.35 5.88 -20.28
C PRO A 12 1.51 4.92 -19.93
N LEU A 13 1.27 4.01 -19.01
CA LEU A 13 2.09 2.82 -18.87
C LEU A 13 2.01 2.13 -20.22
N LEU A 14 3.01 2.37 -21.06
CA LEU A 14 3.31 1.47 -22.19
C LEU A 14 3.79 0.18 -21.55
N LEU A 15 2.84 -0.63 -21.09
CA LEU A 15 3.07 -2.01 -20.74
C LEU A 15 3.52 -2.70 -22.04
N VAL A 16 4.81 -2.93 -22.11
CA VAL A 16 5.32 -3.95 -23.03
C VAL A 16 4.57 -5.23 -22.68
N PRO A 17 3.93 -5.92 -23.64
CA PRO A 17 3.24 -7.17 -23.32
C PRO A 17 4.28 -8.17 -22.84
N LEU A 18 4.36 -8.36 -21.54
CA LEU A 18 5.06 -9.51 -20.97
C LEU A 18 4.24 -10.74 -21.32
N ASN A 19 4.63 -11.39 -22.38
CA ASN A 19 4.10 -12.70 -22.74
C ASN A 19 4.82 -13.71 -21.83
N ILE A 20 4.25 -13.96 -20.65
CA ILE A 20 4.83 -14.75 -19.55
C ILE A 20 5.10 -16.22 -19.94
N ASN A 21 4.66 -16.65 -21.11
CA ASN A 21 4.82 -18.04 -21.59
C ASN A 21 6.09 -18.30 -22.41
N THR A 22 6.98 -17.34 -22.57
CA THR A 22 8.29 -17.58 -23.18
C THR A 22 9.37 -17.33 -22.15
N SER A 23 10.09 -18.37 -21.78
CA SER A 23 11.25 -18.33 -20.89
C SER A 23 12.07 -17.05 -21.12
N ILE A 24 12.17 -16.22 -20.11
CA ILE A 24 12.90 -14.94 -20.06
C ILE A 24 14.39 -15.09 -20.46
N LYS A 25 14.86 -16.29 -20.73
CA LYS A 25 16.24 -16.63 -21.07
C LYS A 25 16.76 -16.11 -22.44
N ASN A 26 15.93 -15.43 -23.25
CA ASN A 26 16.33 -14.89 -24.58
C ASN A 26 15.91 -13.44 -24.79
N PHE A 27 16.17 -12.57 -23.81
CA PHE A 27 15.83 -11.16 -23.92
C PHE A 27 17.08 -10.33 -24.31
N ASP A 28 17.29 -10.12 -25.61
CA ASP A 28 18.02 -8.95 -26.13
C ASP A 28 17.37 -7.63 -25.70
N SER A 29 16.27 -7.71 -24.97
CA SER A 29 15.44 -6.67 -24.37
C SER A 29 15.92 -6.20 -22.98
N ASN A 30 16.91 -6.83 -22.35
CA ASN A 30 17.50 -6.28 -21.11
C ASN A 30 17.99 -4.86 -21.33
N HIS A 31 18.50 -4.53 -22.51
CA HIS A 31 18.91 -3.18 -22.84
C HIS A 31 17.71 -2.21 -22.94
N SER A 32 16.58 -2.63 -23.48
CA SER A 32 15.38 -1.78 -23.57
C SER A 32 14.67 -1.61 -22.24
N LEU A 33 14.59 -2.66 -21.41
CA LEU A 33 14.03 -2.60 -20.06
C LEU A 33 14.89 -1.71 -19.15
N ASN A 34 16.21 -1.93 -19.12
CA ASN A 34 17.12 -1.13 -18.30
C ASN A 34 17.09 0.35 -18.69
N ASN A 35 17.05 0.67 -19.98
CA ASN A 35 16.90 2.06 -20.41
C ASN A 35 15.57 2.65 -19.96
N TYR A 36 14.46 1.92 -20.09
CA TYR A 36 13.16 2.36 -19.61
C TYR A 36 13.17 2.63 -18.10
N LEU A 37 13.75 1.72 -17.29
CA LEU A 37 13.85 1.86 -15.84
C LEU A 37 14.71 3.09 -15.46
N LEU A 38 15.83 3.28 -16.13
CA LEU A 38 16.72 4.44 -15.93
C LEU A 38 16.05 5.76 -16.32
N ASP A 39 15.35 5.80 -17.45
CA ASP A 39 14.67 7.00 -17.95
C ASP A 39 13.50 7.42 -17.04
N ASN A 40 12.91 6.45 -16.31
CA ASN A 40 11.87 6.68 -15.34
C ASN A 40 12.38 6.90 -13.89
N ASN A 41 13.69 7.02 -13.70
CA ASN A 41 14.34 7.19 -12.39
C ASN A 41 13.93 6.08 -11.40
N THR A 42 13.91 4.84 -11.86
CA THR A 42 13.69 3.68 -11.01
C THR A 42 14.86 3.52 -10.04
N SER A 43 14.58 3.32 -8.78
CA SER A 43 15.60 3.02 -7.75
C SER A 43 15.94 1.55 -7.70
N SER A 44 14.90 0.71 -7.71
CA SER A 44 15.04 -0.74 -7.60
C SER A 44 13.98 -1.43 -8.46
N PHE A 45 14.32 -2.55 -9.06
CA PHE A 45 13.39 -3.38 -9.82
C PHE A 45 13.72 -4.86 -9.59
N LEU A 46 12.82 -5.56 -8.93
CA LEU A 46 12.96 -6.98 -8.62
C LEU A 46 11.76 -7.75 -9.17
N VAL A 47 12.04 -8.94 -9.69
CA VAL A 47 11.01 -9.90 -10.10
C VAL A 47 11.40 -11.27 -9.57
N SER A 48 10.45 -11.96 -8.95
CA SER A 48 10.59 -13.38 -8.65
C SER A 48 9.56 -14.20 -9.41
N GLU A 49 9.91 -15.42 -9.72
CA GLU A 49 9.05 -16.44 -10.30
C GLU A 49 9.20 -17.72 -9.51
N LYS A 50 8.10 -18.21 -8.91
CA LYS A 50 8.10 -19.46 -8.09
C LYS A 50 9.15 -19.46 -6.96
N GLY A 51 9.35 -18.31 -6.33
CA GLY A 51 10.33 -18.15 -5.23
C GLY A 51 11.78 -17.94 -5.70
N GLU A 52 12.06 -17.92 -6.99
CA GLU A 52 13.38 -17.61 -7.53
C GLU A 52 13.44 -16.18 -8.05
N ILE A 53 14.42 -15.39 -7.61
CA ILE A 53 14.64 -14.04 -8.13
C ILE A 53 15.22 -14.14 -9.52
N ILE A 54 14.48 -13.65 -10.53
CA ILE A 54 14.88 -13.68 -11.94
C ILE A 54 15.39 -12.34 -12.45
N ILE A 55 15.04 -11.23 -11.77
CA ILE A 55 15.58 -9.88 -12.01
C ILE A 55 15.85 -9.25 -10.64
N ASP A 56 17.02 -8.67 -10.49
CA ASP A 56 17.45 -7.95 -9.28
C ASP A 56 18.34 -6.76 -9.69
N GLU A 57 17.71 -5.61 -9.93
CA GLU A 57 18.37 -4.42 -10.42
C GLU A 57 18.24 -3.25 -9.43
N GLU A 58 19.37 -2.61 -9.15
CA GLU A 58 19.45 -1.39 -8.34
C GLU A 58 20.07 -0.27 -9.17
N PHE A 59 19.41 0.88 -9.18
CA PHE A 59 19.84 2.03 -9.97
C PHE A 59 20.21 3.22 -9.09
N LYS A 60 21.29 3.90 -9.41
CA LYS A 60 21.60 5.19 -8.80
C LYS A 60 20.75 6.27 -9.45
N ILE A 61 19.80 6.80 -8.69
CA ILE A 61 18.98 7.92 -9.15
C ILE A 61 19.90 9.12 -9.37
N LYS A 62 19.95 9.60 -10.61
CA LYS A 62 20.68 10.81 -10.95
C LYS A 62 19.96 11.99 -10.30
N ASN A 63 20.66 12.76 -9.47
CA ASN A 63 20.20 14.06 -8.99
C ASN A 63 20.00 14.99 -10.20
N SER A 64 18.83 14.91 -10.82
CA SER A 64 18.39 15.85 -11.84
C SER A 64 17.54 16.92 -11.14
N PHE A 65 17.67 18.19 -11.55
CA PHE A 65 16.82 19.29 -11.07
C PHE A 65 15.33 19.13 -11.42
N LYS A 66 14.89 17.93 -11.77
CA LYS A 66 13.49 17.65 -12.04
C LYS A 66 12.71 17.58 -10.71
N PRO A 67 11.55 18.26 -10.57
CA PRO A 67 10.78 18.30 -9.33
C PRO A 67 10.48 16.92 -8.72
N LYS A 68 10.27 15.91 -9.56
CA LYS A 68 10.03 14.51 -9.13
C LYS A 68 11.24 13.88 -8.44
N SER A 69 12.47 14.13 -8.94
CA SER A 69 13.68 13.56 -8.33
C SER A 69 14.02 14.26 -7.01
N VAL A 70 13.76 15.55 -6.89
CA VAL A 70 13.93 16.30 -5.63
C VAL A 70 12.94 15.82 -4.58
N ALA A 71 11.68 15.62 -4.94
CA ALA A 71 10.67 15.06 -4.04
C ALA A 71 11.05 13.64 -3.60
N PHE A 72 11.50 12.79 -4.53
CA PHE A 72 11.97 11.45 -4.22
C PHE A 72 13.12 11.49 -3.19
N THR A 73 14.21 12.23 -3.52
CA THR A 73 15.40 12.25 -2.66
C THR A 73 15.13 12.85 -1.29
N ASN A 74 14.29 13.88 -1.21
CA ASN A 74 14.08 14.60 0.06
C ASN A 74 13.02 13.99 0.96
N LEU A 75 12.02 13.29 0.38
CA LEU A 75 10.88 12.78 1.12
C LEU A 75 10.86 11.27 1.25
N LEU A 76 11.26 10.55 0.22
CA LEU A 76 11.05 9.11 0.14
C LEU A 76 12.33 8.31 0.31
N GLN A 77 13.45 8.76 -0.27
CA GLN A 77 14.72 8.05 -0.08
C GLN A 77 15.23 8.25 1.33
N HIS A 78 15.41 7.15 2.06
CA HIS A 78 15.87 7.16 3.44
C HIS A 78 17.40 6.97 3.54
N GLY A 79 17.94 6.12 2.68
CA GLY A 79 19.37 5.79 2.64
C GLY A 79 19.64 4.60 1.74
N PHE A 80 20.76 3.96 2.01
CA PHE A 80 21.17 2.72 1.35
C PHE A 80 21.62 1.71 2.40
N VAL A 81 21.16 0.47 2.24
CA VAL A 81 21.59 -0.66 3.04
C VAL A 81 22.07 -1.75 2.10
N GLN A 82 23.31 -2.24 2.30
CA GLN A 82 23.92 -3.25 1.42
C GLN A 82 23.84 -2.90 -0.08
N ASN A 83 24.02 -1.62 -0.42
CA ASN A 83 23.88 -1.04 -1.77
C ASN A 83 22.46 -1.00 -2.34
N ARG A 84 21.43 -1.30 -1.54
CA ARG A 84 20.02 -1.19 -1.92
C ARG A 84 19.41 0.10 -1.41
N SER A 85 18.57 0.72 -2.22
CA SER A 85 17.80 1.88 -1.81
C SER A 85 16.82 1.50 -0.70
N GLN A 86 16.84 2.25 0.40
CA GLN A 86 15.88 2.14 1.49
C GLN A 86 14.96 3.34 1.43
N GLU A 87 13.65 3.11 1.32
CA GLU A 87 12.68 4.12 0.96
C GLU A 87 11.40 4.04 1.79
N ASP A 88 10.79 5.20 2.04
CA ASP A 88 9.38 5.26 2.42
C ASP A 88 8.54 4.84 1.20
N VAL A 89 7.85 3.72 1.32
CA VAL A 89 7.10 3.12 0.22
C VAL A 89 5.71 3.73 0.02
N ALA A 90 5.47 4.86 0.65
CA ALA A 90 4.22 5.59 0.57
C ALA A 90 3.00 4.70 0.85
N SER A 91 2.03 4.64 -0.08
CA SER A 91 0.77 3.93 0.17
C SER A 91 0.87 2.41 0.13
N ILE A 92 1.98 1.81 -0.33
CA ILE A 92 2.19 0.36 -0.18
C ILE A 92 2.07 -0.07 1.29
N GLN A 93 2.45 0.80 2.24
CA GLN A 93 2.27 0.55 3.67
C GLN A 93 0.86 0.13 4.09
N LYS A 94 -0.17 0.52 3.31
CA LYS A 94 -1.56 0.20 3.62
C LYS A 94 -1.81 -1.31 3.59
N SER A 95 -1.19 -1.99 2.64
CA SER A 95 -1.29 -3.44 2.50
C SER A 95 -0.62 -4.17 3.67
N PHE A 96 0.46 -3.63 4.23
CA PHE A 96 1.04 -4.14 5.48
C PHE A 96 0.09 -3.95 6.67
N VAL A 97 -0.57 -2.80 6.77
CA VAL A 97 -1.56 -2.56 7.84
C VAL A 97 -2.76 -3.50 7.69
N SER A 98 -3.21 -3.81 6.47
CA SER A 98 -4.24 -4.82 6.23
C SER A 98 -3.86 -6.17 6.86
N VAL A 99 -2.67 -6.66 6.56
CA VAL A 99 -2.14 -7.92 7.13
C VAL A 99 -2.08 -7.86 8.66
N LEU A 100 -1.57 -6.77 9.23
CA LEU A 100 -1.48 -6.61 10.69
C LEU A 100 -2.85 -6.55 11.36
N ILE A 101 -3.87 -5.96 10.74
CA ILE A 101 -5.27 -6.00 11.22
C ILE A 101 -5.80 -7.43 11.17
N GLY A 102 -5.53 -8.20 10.11
CA GLY A 102 -5.90 -9.61 10.04
C GLY A 102 -5.27 -10.43 11.16
N ILE A 103 -3.98 -10.22 11.43
CA ILE A 103 -3.29 -10.87 12.57
C ILE A 103 -3.91 -10.44 13.92
N ALA A 104 -4.28 -9.18 14.08
CA ALA A 104 -4.93 -8.70 15.30
C ALA A 104 -6.33 -9.30 15.47
N GLN A 105 -7.10 -9.47 14.37
CA GLN A 105 -8.41 -10.11 14.38
C GLN A 105 -8.29 -11.59 14.78
N GLN A 106 -7.43 -12.36 14.17
CA GLN A 106 -7.22 -13.78 14.55
C GLN A 106 -6.74 -13.97 15.99
N LYS A 107 -6.04 -12.96 16.56
CA LYS A 107 -5.66 -12.94 17.97
C LYS A 107 -6.82 -12.53 18.91
N GLY A 108 -7.98 -12.18 18.38
CA GLY A 108 -9.13 -11.70 19.14
C GLY A 108 -8.95 -10.31 19.75
N LEU A 109 -7.98 -9.53 19.27
CA LEU A 109 -7.71 -8.18 19.74
C LEU A 109 -8.61 -7.14 19.07
N ILE A 110 -9.03 -7.43 17.83
CA ILE A 110 -9.86 -6.56 17.00
C ILE A 110 -10.96 -7.42 16.35
N ASP A 111 -12.17 -6.85 16.27
CA ASP A 111 -13.22 -7.27 15.32
C ASP A 111 -13.41 -6.10 14.36
N ILE A 112 -13.18 -6.31 13.07
CA ILE A 112 -13.26 -5.26 12.05
C ILE A 112 -14.67 -4.69 11.88
N ASN A 113 -15.70 -5.36 12.38
CA ASN A 113 -17.07 -4.87 12.36
C ASN A 113 -17.40 -3.92 13.53
N ASN A 114 -16.52 -3.84 14.51
CA ASN A 114 -16.68 -2.92 15.63
C ASN A 114 -16.29 -1.48 15.25
N PRO A 115 -16.90 -0.48 15.91
CA PRO A 115 -16.52 0.92 15.77
C PRO A 115 -15.03 1.18 16.05
N VAL A 116 -14.42 2.06 15.28
CA VAL A 116 -13.05 2.54 15.53
C VAL A 116 -12.94 3.16 16.93
N SER A 117 -13.96 3.93 17.34
CA SER A 117 -14.05 4.57 18.67
C SER A 117 -14.00 3.60 19.84
N LEU A 118 -14.40 2.34 19.66
CA LEU A 118 -14.28 1.30 20.68
C LEU A 118 -12.82 1.07 21.11
N TYR A 119 -11.89 1.15 20.17
CA TYR A 119 -10.47 0.86 20.38
C TYR A 119 -9.67 2.09 20.79
N ILE A 120 -9.94 3.25 20.16
CA ILE A 120 -9.08 4.45 20.33
C ILE A 120 -9.79 5.63 21.00
N GLY A 121 -11.08 5.47 21.36
CA GLY A 121 -11.89 6.57 21.89
C GLY A 121 -12.26 7.59 20.81
N LYS A 122 -12.52 8.82 21.21
CA LYS A 122 -12.85 9.94 20.32
C LYS A 122 -11.70 10.26 19.36
N TRP A 123 -11.96 10.22 18.05
CA TRP A 123 -10.93 10.42 17.02
C TRP A 123 -11.32 11.39 15.89
N THR A 124 -12.60 11.75 15.80
CA THR A 124 -13.12 12.76 14.86
C THR A 124 -13.77 13.94 15.62
N GLN A 125 -14.28 14.93 14.87
CA GLN A 125 -15.10 16.01 15.44
C GLN A 125 -16.62 15.72 15.30
N LEU A 126 -16.99 14.53 14.85
CA LEU A 126 -18.39 14.13 14.73
C LEU A 126 -19.05 13.97 16.09
N GLU A 127 -20.38 14.04 16.13
CA GLU A 127 -21.14 13.55 17.27
C GLU A 127 -20.86 12.05 17.50
N GLU A 128 -20.82 11.62 18.74
CA GLU A 128 -20.50 10.25 19.15
C GLU A 128 -21.32 9.21 18.38
N LYS A 129 -22.64 9.42 18.29
CA LYS A 129 -23.54 8.51 17.56
C LYS A 129 -23.19 8.32 16.08
N LYS A 130 -22.60 9.32 15.42
CA LYS A 130 -22.15 9.22 14.04
C LYS A 130 -20.78 8.58 13.93
N GLU A 131 -19.89 8.91 14.86
CA GLU A 131 -18.55 8.35 14.94
C GLU A 131 -18.61 6.84 15.19
N ASP A 132 -19.52 6.38 16.06
CA ASP A 132 -19.72 4.97 16.41
C ASP A 132 -20.29 4.12 15.27
N LEU A 133 -20.73 4.72 14.17
CA LEU A 133 -21.11 4.00 12.96
C LEU A 133 -19.89 3.64 12.09
N ILE A 134 -18.74 4.28 12.31
CA ILE A 134 -17.53 4.08 11.50
C ILE A 134 -16.74 2.89 12.06
N THR A 135 -16.77 1.78 11.35
CA THR A 135 -16.10 0.55 11.76
C THR A 135 -14.65 0.49 11.25
N VAL A 136 -13.86 -0.42 11.82
CA VAL A 136 -12.51 -0.73 11.30
C VAL A 136 -12.59 -1.20 9.85
N ARG A 137 -13.62 -1.99 9.49
CA ARG A 137 -13.89 -2.41 8.10
C ARG A 137 -14.06 -1.21 7.18
N ASN A 138 -14.76 -0.15 7.58
CA ASN A 138 -14.91 1.04 6.74
C ASN A 138 -13.57 1.74 6.44
N LEU A 139 -12.60 1.67 7.35
CA LEU A 139 -11.25 2.19 7.08
C LEU A 139 -10.47 1.29 6.14
N LEU A 140 -10.58 -0.04 6.27
CA LEU A 140 -9.96 -1.03 5.38
C LEU A 140 -10.49 -0.92 3.94
N THR A 141 -11.77 -0.62 3.78
CA THR A 141 -12.45 -0.56 2.47
C THR A 141 -12.52 0.84 1.87
N MET A 142 -11.97 1.85 2.56
CA MET A 142 -12.04 3.27 2.16
C MET A 142 -13.47 3.83 2.04
N THR A 143 -14.37 3.36 2.91
CA THR A 143 -15.79 3.76 2.94
C THR A 143 -16.20 4.40 4.26
N SER A 144 -15.28 5.15 4.90
CA SER A 144 -15.52 5.76 6.21
C SER A 144 -16.62 6.84 6.22
N GLY A 145 -17.00 7.39 5.06
CA GLY A 145 -17.94 8.51 4.97
C GLY A 145 -17.34 9.85 5.43
N LEU A 146 -16.01 9.94 5.55
CA LEU A 146 -15.29 11.13 5.98
C LEU A 146 -14.53 11.78 4.82
N ASP A 147 -14.46 13.11 4.81
CA ASP A 147 -13.55 13.84 3.93
C ASP A 147 -12.09 13.77 4.40
N ALA A 148 -11.15 14.37 3.64
CA ALA A 148 -9.73 14.39 3.97
C ALA A 148 -9.40 15.15 5.28
N SER A 149 -10.32 15.95 5.80
CA SER A 149 -10.21 16.67 7.07
C SER A 149 -10.89 15.93 8.24
N LEU A 150 -11.48 14.75 7.97
CA LEU A 150 -12.30 13.94 8.90
C LEU A 150 -13.63 14.57 9.26
N ASN A 151 -14.16 15.45 8.42
CA ASN A 151 -15.54 15.91 8.54
C ASN A 151 -16.48 14.88 7.91
N TYR A 152 -17.74 14.91 8.35
CA TYR A 152 -18.79 14.07 7.77
C TYR A 152 -19.02 14.46 6.28
N LEU A 153 -18.94 13.47 5.42
CA LEU A 153 -19.22 13.58 3.99
C LEU A 153 -20.51 12.84 3.63
N SER A 154 -20.61 11.59 4.08
CA SER A 154 -21.74 10.70 3.81
C SER A 154 -21.83 9.62 4.92
N ASP A 155 -22.89 8.81 4.90
CA ASP A 155 -22.96 7.68 5.82
C ASP A 155 -21.86 6.64 5.53
N PRO A 156 -21.25 6.02 6.56
CA PRO A 156 -20.25 4.97 6.36
C PRO A 156 -20.80 3.86 5.47
N GLY A 157 -19.98 3.43 4.49
CA GLY A 157 -20.36 2.42 3.52
C GLY A 157 -21.11 2.94 2.28
N SER A 158 -21.50 4.23 2.22
CA SER A 158 -22.29 4.78 1.11
C SER A 158 -21.47 5.45 0.00
N GLU A 159 -20.20 5.77 0.27
CA GLU A 159 -19.28 6.38 -0.70
C GLU A 159 -17.89 5.81 -0.54
N TRP A 160 -17.20 5.53 -1.66
CA TRP A 160 -15.79 5.18 -1.66
C TRP A 160 -14.94 6.45 -1.82
N PHE A 161 -14.01 6.64 -0.88
CA PHE A 161 -13.07 7.75 -0.93
C PHE A 161 -11.72 7.32 -0.38
N TYR A 162 -10.66 7.40 -1.22
CA TYR A 162 -9.30 7.04 -0.83
C TYR A 162 -8.76 7.98 0.24
N ASN A 163 -9.13 7.72 1.50
CA ASN A 163 -8.86 8.59 2.64
C ASN A 163 -7.64 8.13 3.43
N SER A 164 -6.46 8.64 3.07
CA SER A 164 -5.21 8.30 3.75
C SER A 164 -5.15 8.78 5.20
N ARG A 165 -5.92 9.81 5.58
CA ARG A 165 -5.98 10.30 6.95
C ARG A 165 -6.83 9.39 7.82
N ALA A 166 -8.03 9.01 7.38
CA ALA A 166 -8.87 8.07 8.11
C ALA A 166 -8.16 6.71 8.25
N TYR A 167 -7.62 6.17 7.15
CA TYR A 167 -6.80 4.95 7.18
C TYR A 167 -5.72 4.98 8.27
N SER A 168 -5.05 6.11 8.49
CA SER A 168 -3.92 6.17 9.42
C SER A 168 -4.27 5.81 10.86
N TYR A 169 -5.55 5.92 11.24
CA TYR A 169 -6.03 5.52 12.57
C TYR A 169 -6.08 3.99 12.77
N LEU A 170 -5.97 3.19 11.71
CA LEU A 170 -5.79 1.74 11.88
C LEU A 170 -4.49 1.40 12.63
N ILE A 171 -3.46 2.22 12.52
CA ILE A 171 -2.23 2.05 13.32
C ILE A 171 -2.51 2.34 14.79
N ASP A 172 -3.27 3.40 15.10
CA ASP A 172 -3.67 3.70 16.49
C ASP A 172 -4.56 2.58 17.06
N VAL A 173 -5.45 2.00 16.23
CA VAL A 173 -6.26 0.81 16.61
C VAL A 173 -5.36 -0.37 16.97
N LEU A 174 -4.36 -0.69 16.14
CA LEU A 174 -3.39 -1.75 16.40
C LEU A 174 -2.61 -1.52 17.70
N GLU A 175 -2.07 -0.32 17.89
CA GLU A 175 -1.28 0.03 19.09
C GLU A 175 -2.12 -0.02 20.36
N LYS A 176 -3.36 0.48 20.31
CA LYS A 176 -4.24 0.51 21.48
C LYS A 176 -4.80 -0.86 21.85
N SER A 177 -5.20 -1.65 20.85
CA SER A 177 -5.76 -2.99 21.08
C SER A 177 -4.71 -4.00 21.56
N SER A 178 -3.46 -3.88 21.08
CA SER A 178 -2.37 -4.77 21.47
C SER A 178 -1.58 -4.29 22.68
N GLY A 179 -1.56 -2.98 22.97
CA GLY A 179 -0.67 -2.37 23.94
C GLY A 179 0.79 -2.26 23.48
N ILE A 180 1.08 -2.53 22.21
CA ILE A 180 2.43 -2.58 21.63
C ILE A 180 2.57 -1.49 20.56
N GLN A 181 3.71 -0.80 20.52
CA GLN A 181 3.98 0.20 19.48
C GLN A 181 4.15 -0.45 18.11
N VAL A 182 3.75 0.23 17.03
CA VAL A 182 3.67 -0.32 15.67
C VAL A 182 4.97 -0.95 15.18
N ASN A 183 6.14 -0.42 15.54
CA ASN A 183 7.42 -1.02 15.16
C ASN A 183 7.65 -2.38 15.81
N ASP A 184 7.44 -2.47 17.11
CA ASP A 184 7.64 -3.71 17.86
C ASP A 184 6.59 -4.75 17.48
N LEU A 185 5.33 -4.32 17.35
CA LEU A 185 4.21 -5.14 16.89
C LEU A 185 4.49 -5.73 15.51
N SER A 186 4.85 -4.89 14.54
CA SER A 186 5.11 -5.34 13.16
C SER A 186 6.33 -6.25 13.09
N SER A 187 7.37 -5.93 13.88
CA SER A 187 8.56 -6.77 13.98
C SER A 187 8.24 -8.16 14.55
N GLU A 188 7.45 -8.21 15.64
CA GLU A 188 7.08 -9.46 16.30
C GLU A 188 6.13 -10.31 15.47
N TRP A 189 5.10 -9.68 14.85
CA TRP A 189 4.03 -10.42 14.21
C TRP A 189 4.30 -10.76 12.73
N LEU A 190 5.20 -10.01 12.06
CA LEU A 190 5.39 -10.14 10.63
C LEU A 190 6.86 -10.07 10.19
N PHE A 191 7.59 -8.99 10.52
CA PHE A 191 8.88 -8.74 9.87
C PHE A 191 9.94 -9.77 10.20
N LYS A 192 9.99 -10.28 11.45
CA LYS A 192 10.93 -11.34 11.85
C LYS A 192 10.64 -12.64 11.13
N GLU A 193 9.36 -13.02 11.02
CA GLU A 193 8.96 -14.27 10.33
C GLU A 193 9.30 -14.21 8.83
N LEU A 194 9.19 -13.02 8.22
CA LEU A 194 9.53 -12.79 6.82
C LEU A 194 11.03 -12.47 6.62
N GLU A 195 11.83 -12.42 7.67
CA GLU A 195 13.23 -11.98 7.62
C GLU A 195 13.41 -10.57 6.99
N MET A 196 12.45 -9.67 7.20
CA MET A 196 12.45 -8.30 6.69
C MET A 196 13.26 -7.38 7.63
N GLN A 197 14.58 -7.53 7.63
CA GLN A 197 15.47 -6.88 8.59
C GLN A 197 15.66 -5.38 8.35
N GLU A 198 15.36 -4.91 7.14
CA GLU A 198 15.57 -3.54 6.71
C GLU A 198 14.26 -2.74 6.65
N THR A 199 13.21 -3.24 7.36
CA THR A 199 11.86 -2.68 7.33
C THR A 199 11.45 -2.17 8.70
N PHE A 200 10.99 -0.90 8.74
CA PHE A 200 10.52 -0.27 9.98
C PHE A 200 9.57 0.90 9.70
N TRP A 201 8.77 1.26 10.70
CA TRP A 201 7.93 2.45 10.66
C TRP A 201 8.68 3.69 11.13
N LYS A 202 8.51 4.78 10.40
CA LYS A 202 9.09 6.08 10.73
C LYS A 202 8.04 7.17 10.72
N GLU A 203 8.05 8.03 11.73
CA GLU A 203 7.18 9.20 11.73
C GLU A 203 7.57 10.16 10.60
N ARG A 204 6.57 10.55 9.78
CA ARG A 204 6.75 11.45 8.64
C ARG A 204 6.82 12.88 9.10
N ARG A 205 7.83 13.59 8.64
CA ARG A 205 7.87 15.03 8.75
C ARG A 205 6.83 15.65 7.81
N LYS A 206 5.86 16.38 8.39
CA LYS A 206 4.78 17.04 7.64
C LYS A 206 5.06 18.53 7.47
N GLY A 207 4.43 19.16 6.46
CA GLY A 207 4.49 20.60 6.25
C GLY A 207 5.30 21.03 5.01
N VAL A 208 5.78 22.27 4.99
CA VAL A 208 6.32 22.93 3.78
C VAL A 208 7.45 22.15 3.08
N MET A 209 8.29 21.46 3.84
CA MET A 209 9.40 20.65 3.32
C MET A 209 9.19 19.17 3.64
N GLY A 210 7.96 18.68 3.69
CA GLY A 210 7.60 17.34 4.09
C GLY A 210 6.35 16.83 3.37
N PHE A 211 5.79 15.76 3.91
CA PHE A 211 4.55 15.17 3.42
C PHE A 211 3.36 16.12 3.61
N PRO A 212 2.29 15.99 2.80
CA PRO A 212 1.04 16.70 3.02
C PRO A 212 0.50 16.52 4.44
N LYS A 213 -0.20 17.53 4.98
CA LYS A 213 -0.70 17.51 6.36
C LYS A 213 -1.74 16.41 6.60
N ASP A 214 -2.47 16.03 5.56
CA ASP A 214 -3.50 14.99 5.52
C ASP A 214 -2.95 13.58 5.24
N SER A 215 -1.64 13.45 5.03
CA SER A 215 -1.00 12.14 4.90
C SER A 215 -1.00 11.37 6.21
N SER A 216 -0.77 10.04 6.17
CA SER A 216 -0.60 9.22 7.38
C SER A 216 0.56 9.73 8.24
N LYS A 217 0.45 9.51 9.56
CA LYS A 217 1.47 9.91 10.55
C LYS A 217 2.79 9.17 10.31
N TYR A 218 2.70 7.88 10.08
CA TYR A 218 3.86 7.01 9.84
C TYR A 218 4.02 6.68 8.36
N GLY A 219 5.26 6.44 7.94
CA GLY A 219 5.66 5.82 6.70
C GLY A 219 6.38 4.51 6.96
N LEU A 220 6.13 3.50 6.13
CA LEU A 220 6.92 2.27 6.14
C LEU A 220 8.16 2.48 5.31
N VAL A 221 9.32 2.37 5.93
CA VAL A 221 10.63 2.43 5.29
C VAL A 221 11.12 1.01 5.07
N THR A 222 11.49 0.65 3.84
CA THR A 222 11.90 -0.70 3.48
C THR A 222 12.78 -0.72 2.23
N THR A 223 13.29 -1.87 1.86
CA THR A 223 14.00 -2.12 0.60
C THR A 223 13.11 -2.92 -0.36
N ALA A 224 13.42 -2.88 -1.67
CA ALA A 224 12.69 -3.69 -2.65
C ALA A 224 12.83 -5.20 -2.37
N LYS A 225 13.95 -5.64 -1.79
CA LYS A 225 14.16 -7.05 -1.39
C LYS A 225 13.21 -7.48 -0.27
N ASP A 226 13.01 -6.64 0.74
CA ASP A 226 12.06 -6.94 1.80
C ASP A 226 10.61 -6.85 1.29
N LEU A 227 10.30 -5.90 0.37
CA LEU A 227 9.00 -5.88 -0.31
C LEU A 227 8.73 -7.17 -1.09
N LEU A 228 9.75 -7.72 -1.78
CA LEU A 228 9.61 -8.98 -2.51
C LEU A 228 9.22 -10.12 -1.56
N LYS A 229 9.87 -10.22 -0.40
CA LYS A 229 9.52 -11.24 0.62
C LYS A 229 8.07 -11.11 1.09
N PHE A 230 7.60 -9.87 1.28
CA PHE A 230 6.20 -9.62 1.62
C PHE A 230 5.26 -10.04 0.48
N GLY A 231 5.60 -9.74 -0.78
CA GLY A 231 4.83 -10.19 -1.94
C GLY A 231 4.77 -11.72 -2.06
N GLU A 232 5.90 -12.40 -1.88
CA GLU A 232 5.96 -13.87 -1.87
C GLU A 232 5.13 -14.48 -0.73
N PHE A 233 5.17 -13.89 0.47
CA PHE A 233 4.32 -14.28 1.59
C PHE A 233 2.82 -14.20 1.23
N ILE A 234 2.40 -13.14 0.57
CA ILE A 234 1.00 -13.00 0.11
C ILE A 234 0.66 -14.07 -0.94
N LEU A 235 1.53 -14.28 -1.93
CA LEU A 235 1.32 -15.31 -2.96
C LEU A 235 1.31 -16.73 -2.40
N ASN A 236 1.96 -16.95 -1.26
CA ASN A 236 1.98 -18.22 -0.54
C ASN A 236 0.82 -18.36 0.48
N GLY A 237 -0.25 -17.57 0.34
CA GLY A 237 -1.44 -17.71 1.18
C GLY A 237 -1.28 -17.25 2.63
N GLY A 238 -0.31 -16.36 2.92
CA GLY A 238 -0.05 -15.89 4.28
C GLY A 238 0.79 -16.86 5.12
N GLU A 239 1.57 -17.73 4.47
CA GLU A 239 2.38 -18.77 5.11
C GLU A 239 3.89 -18.52 4.92
N VAL A 240 4.68 -18.95 5.90
CA VAL A 240 6.14 -19.00 5.83
C VAL A 240 6.60 -20.41 6.21
N GLY A 241 7.10 -21.16 5.24
CA GLY A 241 7.42 -22.56 5.43
C GLY A 241 6.19 -23.37 5.85
N THR A 242 6.16 -23.86 7.10
CA THR A 242 5.00 -24.56 7.68
C THR A 242 4.20 -23.71 8.65
N ASN A 243 4.57 -22.45 8.83
CA ASN A 243 3.91 -21.54 9.77
C ASN A 243 2.83 -20.72 9.06
N HIS A 244 1.60 -20.86 9.49
CA HIS A 244 0.49 -20.02 9.08
C HIS A 244 0.52 -18.71 9.88
N ILE A 245 1.10 -17.65 9.32
CA ILE A 245 1.16 -16.33 9.95
C ILE A 245 -0.25 -15.72 9.98
N ILE A 246 -1.00 -15.88 8.89
CA ILE A 246 -2.42 -15.56 8.83
C ILE A 246 -3.19 -16.88 8.81
N SER A 247 -3.91 -17.15 9.88
CA SER A 247 -4.76 -18.33 10.03
C SER A 247 -6.27 -18.03 9.87
N ASP A 248 -6.65 -16.75 9.86
CA ASP A 248 -7.99 -16.28 9.52
C ASP A 248 -8.13 -16.24 7.98
N ILE A 249 -8.47 -17.41 7.41
CA ILE A 249 -8.57 -17.57 5.95
C ILE A 249 -9.68 -16.68 5.37
N ASP A 250 -10.80 -16.53 6.07
CA ASP A 250 -11.91 -15.70 5.59
C ASP A 250 -11.47 -14.23 5.48
N PHE A 251 -10.76 -13.71 6.49
CA PHE A 251 -10.20 -12.35 6.42
C PHE A 251 -9.17 -12.22 5.29
N PHE A 252 -8.33 -13.25 5.10
CA PHE A 252 -7.30 -13.24 4.06
C PHE A 252 -7.94 -13.20 2.67
N ASP A 253 -8.89 -14.07 2.39
CA ASP A 253 -9.60 -14.14 1.10
C ASP A 253 -10.42 -12.86 0.84
N ASP A 254 -11.11 -12.34 1.85
CA ASP A 254 -11.83 -11.06 1.79
C ASP A 254 -10.90 -9.89 1.45
N SER A 255 -9.63 -9.93 1.90
CA SER A 255 -8.65 -8.87 1.64
C SER A 255 -8.34 -8.70 0.15
N PHE A 256 -8.43 -9.79 -0.62
CA PHE A 256 -8.14 -9.83 -2.05
C PHE A 256 -9.39 -9.98 -2.91
N SER A 257 -10.55 -9.80 -2.32
CA SER A 257 -11.84 -9.81 -2.99
C SER A 257 -12.44 -8.41 -3.03
N LYS A 258 -13.39 -8.18 -3.94
CA LYS A 258 -14.17 -6.96 -4.00
C LYS A 258 -14.86 -6.72 -2.65
N SER A 259 -14.43 -5.69 -1.94
CA SER A 259 -14.89 -5.44 -0.56
C SER A 259 -16.23 -4.71 -0.47
N GLN A 260 -16.67 -4.08 -1.56
CA GLN A 260 -17.90 -3.28 -1.67
C GLN A 260 -18.20 -2.98 -3.15
N ASP A 261 -19.43 -2.55 -3.47
CA ASP A 261 -19.91 -2.31 -4.84
C ASP A 261 -19.57 -0.92 -5.41
N LEU A 262 -18.99 -0.03 -4.61
CA LEU A 262 -18.70 1.36 -4.99
C LEU A 262 -17.43 1.47 -5.84
N ASN A 263 -16.43 0.62 -5.57
CA ASN A 263 -15.18 0.53 -6.33
C ASN A 263 -14.71 -0.92 -6.37
N GLU A 264 -14.96 -1.61 -7.46
CA GLU A 264 -14.63 -3.02 -7.62
C GLU A 264 -13.11 -3.31 -7.52
N ALA A 265 -12.26 -2.31 -7.81
CA ALA A 265 -10.82 -2.44 -7.78
C ALA A 265 -10.20 -2.35 -6.38
N TYR A 266 -11.01 -2.48 -5.29
CA TYR A 266 -10.48 -2.31 -3.95
C TYR A 266 -10.99 -3.34 -2.96
N GLY A 267 -10.03 -4.10 -2.40
CA GLY A 267 -10.23 -5.02 -1.28
C GLY A 267 -9.95 -4.35 0.07
N TYR A 268 -9.38 -5.07 1.04
CA TYR A 268 -8.95 -4.50 2.30
C TYR A 268 -7.56 -3.88 2.16
N LEU A 269 -7.51 -2.63 1.67
CA LEU A 269 -6.28 -1.86 1.40
C LEU A 269 -5.38 -2.47 0.30
N TRP A 270 -5.96 -3.27 -0.58
CA TRP A 270 -5.32 -3.82 -1.77
C TRP A 270 -6.04 -3.36 -3.04
N TRP A 271 -5.29 -3.16 -4.10
CA TRP A 271 -5.84 -2.92 -5.42
C TRP A 271 -6.02 -4.23 -6.16
N LEU A 272 -7.15 -4.36 -6.85
CA LEU A 272 -7.56 -5.56 -7.59
C LEU A 272 -7.68 -5.23 -9.07
N ASN A 273 -7.33 -6.20 -9.92
CA ASN A 273 -7.36 -6.00 -11.38
C ASN A 273 -8.55 -6.69 -12.08
N ASN A 274 -9.29 -7.57 -11.41
CA ASN A 274 -10.49 -8.20 -11.96
C ASN A 274 -11.72 -7.31 -11.74
N THR A 275 -11.94 -6.36 -12.64
CA THR A 275 -12.98 -5.34 -12.46
C THR A 275 -13.68 -4.99 -13.76
N THR A 276 -14.94 -4.57 -13.68
CA THR A 276 -15.68 -3.98 -14.81
C THR A 276 -15.56 -2.46 -14.82
N SER A 277 -15.29 -1.88 -13.65
CA SER A 277 -15.05 -0.46 -13.45
C SER A 277 -14.20 -0.23 -12.21
N PHE A 278 -13.48 0.88 -12.17
CA PHE A 278 -12.65 1.27 -11.03
C PHE A 278 -12.64 2.79 -10.83
N MET A 279 -12.38 3.19 -9.60
CA MET A 279 -12.03 4.55 -9.23
C MET A 279 -10.60 4.60 -8.70
N THR A 280 -9.89 5.67 -9.03
CA THR A 280 -8.58 5.98 -8.45
C THR A 280 -8.74 7.01 -7.32
N TRP A 281 -7.64 7.50 -6.77
CA TRP A 281 -7.63 8.49 -5.67
C TRP A 281 -8.29 9.84 -6.03
N ASP A 282 -8.45 10.15 -7.32
CA ASP A 282 -9.11 11.36 -7.84
C ASP A 282 -10.62 11.21 -8.01
N LYS A 283 -11.17 10.03 -7.67
CA LYS A 283 -12.60 9.68 -7.78
C LYS A 283 -13.14 9.60 -9.21
N ASP A 284 -12.29 9.60 -10.23
CA ASP A 284 -12.72 9.41 -11.60
C ASP A 284 -13.10 7.96 -11.84
N LEU A 285 -14.35 7.71 -12.23
CA LEU A 285 -14.83 6.38 -12.60
C LEU A 285 -14.35 6.04 -14.02
N SER A 286 -13.63 4.94 -14.13
CA SER A 286 -13.14 4.39 -15.39
C SER A 286 -13.71 3.00 -15.63
N SER A 287 -13.81 2.58 -16.89
CA SER A 287 -14.30 1.25 -17.27
C SER A 287 -13.15 0.27 -17.47
N GLY A 288 -13.39 -1.00 -17.14
CA GLY A 288 -12.44 -2.10 -17.36
C GLY A 288 -11.50 -2.33 -16.19
N ASN A 289 -10.42 -3.05 -16.43
CA ASN A 289 -9.42 -3.38 -15.45
C ASN A 289 -8.49 -2.19 -15.16
N LEU A 290 -8.04 -2.06 -13.91
CA LEU A 290 -7.09 -1.02 -13.49
C LEU A 290 -5.79 -1.05 -14.32
N PHE A 291 -5.30 -2.26 -14.63
CA PHE A 291 -4.18 -2.53 -15.52
C PHE A 291 -4.61 -3.46 -16.66
N PRO A 292 -5.10 -2.92 -17.81
CA PRO A 292 -5.73 -3.73 -18.85
C PRO A 292 -4.83 -4.77 -19.51
N LYS A 293 -3.51 -4.67 -19.35
CA LYS A 293 -2.52 -5.61 -19.90
C LYS A 293 -1.98 -6.61 -18.88
N ALA A 294 -2.31 -6.44 -17.60
CA ALA A 294 -1.97 -7.40 -16.56
C ALA A 294 -3.04 -8.51 -16.49
N PRO A 295 -2.69 -9.70 -16.02
CA PRO A 295 -3.67 -10.75 -15.72
C PRO A 295 -4.77 -10.24 -14.76
N GLU A 296 -5.98 -10.78 -14.89
CA GLU A 296 -7.11 -10.37 -14.04
C GLU A 296 -6.86 -10.69 -12.57
N GLU A 297 -6.15 -11.76 -12.27
CA GLU A 297 -5.80 -12.18 -10.92
C GLU A 297 -4.73 -11.31 -10.26
N THR A 298 -4.25 -10.26 -10.95
CA THR A 298 -3.21 -9.38 -10.42
C THR A 298 -3.72 -8.61 -9.20
N ILE A 299 -3.01 -8.73 -8.10
CA ILE A 299 -3.21 -7.99 -6.86
C ILE A 299 -2.05 -7.01 -6.72
N LEU A 300 -2.35 -5.77 -6.30
CA LEU A 300 -1.33 -4.73 -6.27
C LEU A 300 -1.39 -3.93 -4.97
N ALA A 301 -0.21 -3.55 -4.50
CA ALA A 301 -0.03 -2.46 -3.55
C ALA A 301 0.65 -1.29 -4.26
N LEU A 302 -0.02 -0.13 -4.28
CA LEU A 302 0.43 1.04 -5.02
C LEU A 302 0.84 2.17 -4.09
N GLY A 303 1.97 2.81 -4.40
CA GLY A 303 2.50 3.93 -3.62
C GLY A 303 2.83 5.15 -4.48
N TRP A 304 2.74 6.33 -3.87
CA TRP A 304 3.16 7.58 -4.51
C TRP A 304 4.61 7.49 -4.99
N GLY A 305 4.90 8.06 -6.17
CA GLY A 305 6.21 7.99 -6.81
C GLY A 305 6.43 6.71 -7.61
N ASN A 306 5.35 6.08 -8.09
CA ASN A 306 5.36 4.87 -8.91
C ASN A 306 5.97 3.65 -8.19
N ARG A 307 5.73 3.53 -6.89
CA ARG A 307 6.06 2.32 -6.14
C ARG A 307 4.97 1.29 -6.34
N ILE A 308 5.35 0.08 -6.70
CA ILE A 308 4.43 -1.01 -7.04
C ILE A 308 4.97 -2.30 -6.40
N LEU A 309 4.09 -3.01 -5.75
CA LEU A 309 4.25 -4.39 -5.34
C LEU A 309 3.08 -5.19 -5.88
#